data_e6acc3b88e7672e11e87aa7ec129118d
#
_entry.id   e6acc3b88e7672e11e87aa7ec129118d
#
_cell.length_a   1.000
_cell.length_b   1.000
_cell.length_c   1.000
_cell.angle_alpha   90.00
_cell.angle_beta   90.00
_cell.angle_gamma   90.00
#
_symmetry.space_group_name_H-M   'P 1'
#
loop_
_entity.id
_entity.type
_entity.pdbx_description
1 polymer ?
#
loop_
_entity_poly.entity_id
_entity_poly.type
_entity_poly.pdbx_seq_one_letter_code
_entity_poly.pdbx_strand_id
1 'polypeptide(L)'
;MFLSVITVLLAGSFFSILTAQEDISNIFKAGVVDMNKVAEGYLNPAGKSFAVGLGSNWYNTAAVHKTWGFDLTFGVGAVQAPAADQSFSLTGLTNLKPAVAGTTQAPSFTGSGDGVLLNLMQPQTVNVKANPLYPGIITSFTTPSGVSKYVPTASIQLTIGLPIINDLSIRLVPTVKVKGFEASIWGIGIKHNIKQWIPVVKDLPFDAALLLAYSKFDMKYAFPAESRITPDNLVSGGSAQYIADPNSNDYTTQGMKVSAASKTVNLIFSKKISVLTPFIGFGVTQSDFTLNMVGNYPTLGEPVLSGTTYKMQIKNITNPINLTPPSETMTNATLGLRVKLAIITIHAQYAFQKYPVASAGFGISFR
;
A
#
# COMPACT_ATOMS: atom_id res chain seq x y z
N MET A 1 -2.42 -21.65 11.18
CA MET A 1 -1.46 -20.88 12.00
C MET A 1 -0.43 -20.12 11.17
N PHE A 2 0.32 -20.70 10.22
CA PHE A 2 1.31 -19.96 9.40
C PHE A 2 0.67 -18.93 8.42
N LEU A 3 -0.43 -19.28 7.75
CA LEU A 3 -1.17 -18.34 6.90
C LEU A 3 -1.71 -17.14 7.69
N SER A 4 -2.17 -17.37 8.92
CA SER A 4 -2.66 -16.30 9.81
C SER A 4 -1.55 -15.31 10.19
N VAL A 5 -0.31 -15.77 10.35
CA VAL A 5 0.84 -14.92 10.68
C VAL A 5 1.21 -14.02 9.50
N ILE A 6 1.18 -14.53 8.27
CA ILE A 6 1.46 -13.74 7.05
C ILE A 6 0.38 -12.67 6.85
N THR A 7 -0.88 -13.02 7.07
CA THR A 7 -2.00 -12.07 7.00
C THR A 7 -1.92 -11.01 8.10
N VAL A 8 -1.50 -11.39 9.31
CA VAL A 8 -1.29 -10.47 10.43
C VAL A 8 -0.11 -9.53 10.17
N LEU A 9 0.97 -10.00 9.56
CA LEU A 9 2.10 -9.14 9.18
C LEU A 9 1.74 -8.15 8.06
N LEU A 10 0.95 -8.58 7.08
CA LEU A 10 0.45 -7.72 6.00
C LEU A 10 -0.64 -6.77 6.48
N ALA A 11 -1.55 -7.24 7.34
CA ALA A 11 -2.61 -6.41 7.93
C ALA A 11 -2.06 -5.51 9.05
N GLY A 12 -1.11 -5.97 9.84
CA GLY A 12 -0.58 -5.24 11.00
C GLY A 12 0.02 -3.88 10.64
N SER A 13 0.64 -3.77 9.47
CA SER A 13 1.16 -2.50 8.97
C SER A 13 0.05 -1.49 8.62
N PHE A 14 -1.14 -1.96 8.25
CA PHE A 14 -2.31 -1.12 7.99
C PHE A 14 -3.19 -0.91 9.23
N PHE A 15 -3.07 -1.75 10.27
CA PHE A 15 -3.87 -1.65 11.49
C PHE A 15 -3.55 -0.42 12.34
N SER A 16 -2.32 0.07 12.33
CA SER A 16 -1.91 1.25 13.10
C SER A 16 -2.63 2.53 12.67
N ILE A 17 -3.24 2.54 11.48
CA ILE A 17 -3.98 3.69 10.93
C ILE A 17 -5.38 3.80 11.56
N LEU A 18 -5.93 2.72 12.09
CA LEU A 18 -7.36 2.63 12.46
C LEU A 18 -7.64 2.89 13.95
N THR A 19 -6.63 3.10 14.77
CA THR A 19 -6.81 3.32 16.22
C THR A 19 -7.13 4.77 16.60
N ALA A 20 -7.05 5.71 15.65
CA ALA A 20 -7.29 7.13 15.88
C ALA A 20 -8.67 7.56 15.36
N GLN A 21 -9.75 6.99 15.89
CA GLN A 21 -11.13 7.27 15.44
C GLN A 21 -11.52 8.75 15.56
N GLU A 22 -11.08 9.44 16.59
CA GLU A 22 -11.38 10.87 16.80
C GLU A 22 -10.67 11.74 15.76
N ASP A 23 -9.41 11.45 15.46
CA ASP A 23 -8.64 12.16 14.43
C ASP A 23 -9.20 11.95 13.03
N ILE A 24 -9.64 10.74 12.71
CA ILE A 24 -10.25 10.42 11.41
C ILE A 24 -11.57 11.20 11.24
N SER A 25 -12.42 11.27 12.26
CA SER A 25 -13.69 12.03 12.18
C SER A 25 -13.45 13.52 11.91
N ASN A 26 -12.40 14.09 12.47
CA ASN A 26 -12.02 15.49 12.25
C ASN A 26 -11.54 15.78 10.83
N ILE A 27 -10.91 14.81 10.18
CA ILE A 27 -10.51 14.91 8.75
C ILE A 27 -11.76 15.07 7.87
N PHE A 28 -12.87 14.38 8.15
CA PHE A 28 -14.11 14.50 7.38
C PHE A 28 -14.75 15.90 7.49
N LYS A 29 -14.47 16.66 8.56
CA LYS A 29 -14.90 18.05 8.68
C LYS A 29 -14.18 18.99 7.70
N ALA A 30 -12.99 18.64 7.25
CA ALA A 30 -12.17 19.45 6.34
C ALA A 30 -12.67 19.48 4.88
N GLY A 31 -13.61 18.62 4.54
CA GLY A 31 -14.13 18.48 3.19
C GLY A 31 -13.27 17.57 2.30
N VAL A 32 -13.89 17.09 1.21
CA VAL A 32 -13.33 16.03 0.34
C VAL A 32 -11.96 16.37 -0.24
N VAL A 33 -11.75 17.62 -0.64
CA VAL A 33 -10.52 18.03 -1.34
C VAL A 33 -9.29 17.91 -0.43
N ASP A 34 -9.35 18.50 0.75
CA ASP A 34 -8.23 18.48 1.70
C ASP A 34 -8.03 17.09 2.29
N MET A 35 -9.14 16.38 2.57
CA MET A 35 -9.10 14.99 3.04
C MET A 35 -8.39 14.08 2.04
N ASN A 36 -8.71 14.16 0.74
CA ASN A 36 -8.03 13.36 -0.29
C ASN A 36 -6.55 13.71 -0.39
N LYS A 37 -6.17 15.01 -0.35
CA LYS A 37 -4.75 15.42 -0.39
C LYS A 37 -3.96 14.88 0.79
N VAL A 38 -4.50 14.97 2.01
CA VAL A 38 -3.83 14.44 3.21
C VAL A 38 -3.74 12.92 3.15
N ALA A 39 -4.84 12.24 2.79
CA ALA A 39 -4.85 10.78 2.66
C ALA A 39 -3.89 10.30 1.56
N GLU A 40 -3.86 10.96 0.41
CA GLU A 40 -2.94 10.66 -0.68
C GLU A 40 -1.48 10.85 -0.24
N GLY A 41 -1.15 12.01 0.32
CA GLY A 41 0.20 12.29 0.78
C GLY A 41 0.68 11.31 1.83
N TYR A 42 -0.20 10.90 2.74
CA TYR A 42 0.15 9.98 3.81
C TYR A 42 0.25 8.52 3.35
N LEU A 43 -0.71 8.00 2.59
CA LEU A 43 -0.85 6.57 2.27
C LEU A 43 -0.17 6.13 0.97
N ASN A 44 -0.08 7.02 -0.02
CA ASN A 44 0.45 6.69 -1.34
C ASN A 44 1.87 6.10 -1.30
N PRO A 45 2.83 6.64 -0.51
CA PRO A 45 4.17 6.06 -0.41
C PRO A 45 4.19 4.60 0.07
N ALA A 46 3.35 4.26 1.04
CA ALA A 46 3.23 2.89 1.54
C ALA A 46 2.62 1.97 0.48
N GLY A 47 1.55 2.43 -0.19
CA GLY A 47 0.89 1.68 -1.25
C GLY A 47 1.81 1.39 -2.43
N LYS A 48 2.57 2.38 -2.90
CA LYS A 48 3.60 2.22 -3.93
C LYS A 48 4.68 1.23 -3.52
N SER A 49 5.23 1.39 -2.31
CA SER A 49 6.24 0.46 -1.79
C SER A 49 5.72 -0.97 -1.75
N PHE A 50 4.51 -1.18 -1.26
CA PHE A 50 3.88 -2.50 -1.22
C PHE A 50 3.69 -3.09 -2.61
N ALA A 51 3.18 -2.31 -3.58
CA ALA A 51 2.99 -2.74 -4.95
C ALA A 51 4.31 -3.15 -5.63
N VAL A 52 5.39 -2.38 -5.39
CA VAL A 52 6.75 -2.74 -5.84
C VAL A 52 7.20 -4.08 -5.25
N GLY A 53 6.95 -4.29 -3.97
CA GLY A 53 7.29 -5.52 -3.28
C GLY A 53 6.59 -6.76 -3.85
N LEU A 54 5.36 -6.64 -4.36
CA LEU A 54 4.66 -7.72 -5.06
C LEU A 54 5.40 -8.19 -6.31
N GLY A 55 6.13 -7.28 -6.99
CA GLY A 55 6.95 -7.58 -8.16
C GLY A 55 8.31 -8.20 -7.85
N SER A 56 8.71 -8.26 -6.58
CA SER A 56 10.01 -8.75 -6.16
C SER A 56 10.03 -10.26 -5.88
N ASN A 57 11.25 -10.81 -5.73
CA ASN A 57 11.49 -12.18 -5.24
C ASN A 57 10.84 -13.29 -6.10
N TRP A 58 10.71 -13.07 -7.42
CA TRP A 58 10.17 -14.06 -8.34
C TRP A 58 11.14 -15.17 -8.74
N TYR A 59 12.42 -14.97 -8.53
CA TYR A 59 13.48 -15.90 -8.91
C TYR A 59 14.62 -15.90 -7.87
N ASN A 60 15.36 -16.99 -7.84
CA ASN A 60 16.56 -17.17 -7.03
C ASN A 60 17.69 -17.83 -7.84
N THR A 61 17.48 -18.04 -9.15
CA THR A 61 18.44 -18.57 -10.13
C THR A 61 17.90 -18.34 -11.55
N ALA A 62 18.79 -18.25 -12.55
CA ALA A 62 18.43 -18.31 -13.96
C ALA A 62 18.19 -19.73 -14.45
N ALA A 63 18.75 -20.74 -13.77
CA ALA A 63 18.50 -22.14 -14.12
C ALA A 63 17.02 -22.47 -14.05
N VAL A 64 16.52 -23.19 -15.05
CA VAL A 64 15.15 -23.69 -15.11
C VAL A 64 15.09 -25.13 -14.63
N HIS A 65 13.93 -25.55 -14.14
CA HIS A 65 13.69 -26.93 -13.72
C HIS A 65 13.64 -27.87 -14.94
N LYS A 66 14.00 -29.12 -14.69
CA LYS A 66 13.68 -30.19 -15.64
C LYS A 66 12.16 -30.38 -15.65
N THR A 67 11.65 -30.94 -16.72
CA THR A 67 10.22 -31.28 -16.84
C THR A 67 9.72 -32.02 -15.59
N TRP A 68 8.64 -31.52 -15.00
CA TRP A 68 8.03 -31.98 -13.74
C TRP A 68 8.91 -31.80 -12.48
N GLY A 69 10.04 -31.12 -12.60
CA GLY A 69 10.72 -30.60 -11.41
C GLY A 69 9.89 -29.48 -10.77
N PHE A 70 10.02 -29.26 -9.49
CA PHE A 70 9.26 -28.22 -8.79
C PHE A 70 10.09 -27.54 -7.70
N ASP A 71 9.66 -26.34 -7.36
CA ASP A 71 10.18 -25.54 -6.24
C ASP A 71 9.01 -24.91 -5.49
N LEU A 72 8.95 -25.14 -4.17
CA LEU A 72 8.02 -24.43 -3.28
C LEU A 72 8.84 -23.49 -2.43
N THR A 73 8.66 -22.20 -2.60
CA THR A 73 9.43 -21.15 -1.95
C THR A 73 8.54 -20.27 -1.08
N PHE A 74 8.99 -20.00 0.15
CA PHE A 74 8.47 -18.99 1.06
C PHE A 74 9.46 -17.81 1.07
N GLY A 75 8.98 -16.64 0.76
CA GLY A 75 9.78 -15.43 0.68
C GLY A 75 9.25 -14.31 1.57
N VAL A 76 10.19 -13.54 2.11
CA VAL A 76 9.90 -12.28 2.81
C VAL A 76 10.77 -11.19 2.23
N GLY A 77 10.30 -9.95 2.31
CA GLY A 77 11.04 -8.80 1.81
C GLY A 77 10.73 -7.53 2.58
N ALA A 78 11.57 -6.54 2.41
CA ALA A 78 11.38 -5.19 2.89
C ALA A 78 11.69 -4.21 1.76
N VAL A 79 10.73 -3.40 1.43
CA VAL A 79 10.84 -2.32 0.43
C VAL A 79 11.13 -1.03 1.14
N GLN A 80 12.22 -0.37 0.80
CA GLN A 80 12.57 0.93 1.37
C GLN A 80 11.94 2.05 0.55
N ALA A 81 11.14 2.90 1.19
CA ALA A 81 10.62 4.11 0.56
C ALA A 81 11.74 5.14 0.36
N PRO A 82 11.81 5.81 -0.81
CA PRO A 82 12.77 6.89 -1.04
C PRO A 82 12.57 8.04 -0.05
N ALA A 83 13.61 8.82 0.20
CA ALA A 83 13.55 9.96 1.12
C ALA A 83 12.48 10.98 0.72
N ALA A 84 12.26 11.18 -0.58
CA ALA A 84 11.24 12.09 -1.10
C ALA A 84 9.81 11.67 -0.76
N ASP A 85 9.57 10.38 -0.50
CA ASP A 85 8.25 9.82 -0.18
C ASP A 85 8.03 9.64 1.34
N GLN A 86 9.01 10.05 2.18
CA GLN A 86 8.90 9.96 3.63
C GLN A 86 8.17 11.14 4.26
N SER A 87 7.88 12.18 3.49
CA SER A 87 7.03 13.31 3.87
C SER A 87 6.15 13.75 2.71
N PHE A 88 5.10 14.49 3.00
CA PHE A 88 4.24 15.06 1.98
C PHE A 88 3.95 16.53 2.25
N SER A 89 3.65 17.27 1.18
CA SER A 89 3.41 18.71 1.24
C SER A 89 2.02 19.04 1.82
N LEU A 90 1.99 19.98 2.74
CA LEU A 90 0.78 20.60 3.29
C LEU A 90 0.38 21.86 2.50
N THR A 91 1.14 22.23 1.47
CA THR A 91 0.82 23.40 0.64
C THR A 91 -0.38 23.12 -0.25
N GLY A 92 -1.20 24.15 -0.49
CA GLY A 92 -2.40 24.02 -1.33
C GLY A 92 -3.59 23.33 -0.67
N LEU A 93 -3.56 23.12 0.66
CA LEU A 93 -4.76 22.81 1.44
C LEU A 93 -5.66 24.07 1.46
N THR A 94 -6.96 23.85 1.32
CA THR A 94 -7.94 24.94 1.20
C THR A 94 -8.46 25.36 2.58
N ASN A 95 -8.99 24.41 3.32
CA ASN A 95 -9.64 24.64 4.60
C ASN A 95 -8.73 24.29 5.80
N LEU A 96 -7.67 23.51 5.54
CA LEU A 96 -6.72 23.09 6.57
C LEU A 96 -5.46 23.95 6.52
N LYS A 97 -5.00 24.38 7.69
CA LYS A 97 -3.72 25.10 7.83
C LYS A 97 -2.90 24.55 8.98
N PRO A 98 -1.58 24.41 8.84
CA PRO A 98 -0.72 24.05 9.96
C PRO A 98 -0.89 25.03 11.13
N ALA A 99 -0.98 24.51 12.33
CA ALA A 99 -1.09 25.34 13.54
C ALA A 99 0.18 26.15 13.78
N VAL A 100 1.33 25.62 13.40
CA VAL A 100 2.61 26.32 13.47
C VAL A 100 2.92 26.95 12.11
N ALA A 101 3.06 28.27 12.10
CA ALA A 101 3.39 29.02 10.88
C ALA A 101 4.72 28.56 10.29
N GLY A 102 4.79 28.45 8.96
CA GLY A 102 5.99 27.99 8.25
C GLY A 102 6.12 26.46 8.13
N THR A 103 5.27 25.66 8.76
CA THR A 103 5.23 24.22 8.56
C THR A 103 4.63 23.91 7.20
N THR A 104 5.42 23.30 6.32
CA THR A 104 5.03 23.01 4.92
C THR A 104 4.92 21.53 4.60
N GLN A 105 5.38 20.66 5.50
CA GLN A 105 5.40 19.21 5.30
C GLN A 105 4.93 18.46 6.54
N ALA A 106 4.36 17.28 6.33
CA ALA A 106 4.04 16.31 7.35
C ALA A 106 4.68 14.95 7.00
N PRO A 107 4.95 14.08 7.98
CA PRO A 107 5.44 12.74 7.71
C PRO A 107 4.39 11.93 6.94
N SER A 108 4.82 11.15 5.95
CA SER A 108 4.00 10.12 5.34
C SER A 108 3.99 8.86 6.22
N PHE A 109 3.20 7.85 5.88
CA PHE A 109 3.26 6.52 6.52
C PHE A 109 4.68 5.93 6.49
N THR A 110 5.43 6.16 5.40
CA THR A 110 6.81 5.70 5.26
C THR A 110 7.84 6.66 5.84
N GLY A 111 7.40 7.73 6.45
CA GLY A 111 8.26 8.68 7.14
C GLY A 111 8.59 8.29 8.57
N SER A 112 9.13 9.26 9.29
CA SER A 112 9.42 9.19 10.72
C SER A 112 9.05 10.51 11.38
N GLY A 113 8.85 10.48 12.68
CA GLY A 113 8.46 11.64 13.47
C GLY A 113 6.95 11.78 13.68
N ASP A 114 6.60 12.76 14.48
CA ASP A 114 5.21 13.01 14.89
C ASP A 114 4.41 13.69 13.79
N GLY A 115 3.10 13.48 13.83
CA GLY A 115 2.17 14.17 12.94
C GLY A 115 2.14 15.68 13.19
N VAL A 116 1.60 16.40 12.25
CA VAL A 116 1.47 17.86 12.27
C VAL A 116 0.05 18.25 12.68
N LEU A 117 -0.06 19.15 13.64
CA LEU A 117 -1.35 19.72 14.04
C LEU A 117 -1.85 20.64 12.92
N LEU A 118 -3.03 20.33 12.38
CA LEU A 118 -3.74 21.11 11.39
C LEU A 118 -5.01 21.71 12.00
N ASN A 119 -5.20 23.00 11.77
CA ASN A 119 -6.41 23.71 12.14
C ASN A 119 -7.37 23.73 10.95
N LEU A 120 -8.62 23.30 11.18
CA LEU A 120 -9.71 23.50 10.23
C LEU A 120 -10.19 24.95 10.34
N MET A 121 -10.00 25.69 9.26
CA MET A 121 -10.38 27.10 9.18
C MET A 121 -11.83 27.22 8.71
N GLN A 122 -12.52 28.23 9.19
CA GLN A 122 -13.86 28.55 8.69
C GLN A 122 -13.81 28.89 7.19
N PRO A 123 -14.72 28.36 6.34
CA PRO A 123 -14.79 28.74 4.95
C PRO A 123 -14.96 30.26 4.80
N GLN A 124 -14.07 30.89 4.05
CA GLN A 124 -14.09 32.35 3.86
C GLN A 124 -15.23 32.86 2.96
N THR A 125 -15.98 31.96 2.32
CA THR A 125 -17.09 32.27 1.42
C THR A 125 -18.36 32.72 2.13
N VAL A 126 -18.44 32.54 3.43
CA VAL A 126 -19.57 33.06 4.21
C VAL A 126 -19.18 34.43 4.77
N ASN A 127 -19.76 35.48 4.20
CA ASN A 127 -19.70 36.84 4.72
C ASN A 127 -20.50 36.91 6.04
N VAL A 128 -20.14 36.05 7.01
CA VAL A 128 -20.65 36.12 8.36
C VAL A 128 -19.91 37.30 9.01
N LYS A 129 -20.53 38.45 9.06
CA LYS A 129 -20.08 39.55 9.93
C LYS A 129 -19.65 38.90 11.22
N ALA A 130 -18.41 39.17 11.64
CA ALA A 130 -17.72 38.56 12.76
C ALA A 130 -18.70 38.17 13.87
N ASN A 131 -19.14 36.91 13.87
CA ASN A 131 -19.96 36.37 14.93
C ASN A 131 -18.97 35.85 15.98
N PRO A 132 -18.95 36.42 17.21
CA PRO A 132 -18.06 35.98 18.26
C PRO A 132 -18.22 34.51 18.68
N LEU A 133 -19.27 33.83 18.18
CA LEU A 133 -19.50 32.39 18.37
C LEU A 133 -18.75 31.48 17.36
N TYR A 134 -18.09 32.03 16.34
CA TYR A 134 -17.25 31.27 15.41
C TYR A 134 -15.82 31.79 15.50
N PRO A 135 -14.96 31.19 16.33
CA PRO A 135 -13.54 31.43 16.24
C PRO A 135 -13.08 30.98 14.82
N GLY A 136 -12.09 31.67 14.26
CA GLY A 136 -11.58 31.35 12.91
C GLY A 136 -11.07 29.91 12.77
N ILE A 137 -10.94 29.17 13.87
CA ILE A 137 -10.62 27.75 13.96
C ILE A 137 -11.88 27.02 14.45
N ILE A 138 -12.41 26.11 13.61
CA ILE A 138 -13.58 25.27 13.95
C ILE A 138 -13.15 24.09 14.82
N THR A 139 -12.07 23.43 14.44
CA THR A 139 -11.48 22.28 15.12
C THR A 139 -10.04 22.09 14.65
N SER A 140 -9.32 21.23 15.31
CA SER A 140 -7.98 20.82 14.88
C SER A 140 -7.83 19.32 14.97
N PHE A 141 -6.95 18.77 14.18
CA PHE A 141 -6.54 17.37 14.26
C PHE A 141 -5.05 17.26 13.92
N THR A 142 -4.42 16.19 14.41
CA THR A 142 -3.03 15.90 14.11
C THR A 142 -2.97 14.88 12.98
N THR A 143 -2.17 15.12 11.93
CA THR A 143 -1.92 14.10 10.92
C THR A 143 -1.27 12.89 11.58
N PRO A 144 -1.49 11.66 11.10
CA PRO A 144 -0.82 10.51 11.71
C PRO A 144 0.70 10.63 11.64
N SER A 145 1.39 10.07 12.63
CA SER A 145 2.85 9.99 12.68
C SER A 145 3.41 9.05 11.61
N GLY A 146 4.67 9.25 11.22
CA GLY A 146 5.38 8.31 10.37
C GLY A 146 5.57 6.97 11.08
N VAL A 147 5.49 5.86 10.33
CA VAL A 147 5.53 4.51 10.89
C VAL A 147 6.87 3.83 10.61
N SER A 148 7.25 3.68 9.35
CA SER A 148 8.50 3.02 8.96
C SER A 148 8.83 3.25 7.49
N LYS A 149 10.07 3.59 7.20
CA LYS A 149 10.57 3.65 5.81
C LYS A 149 10.64 2.29 5.12
N TYR A 150 10.46 1.20 5.84
CA TYR A 150 10.46 -0.15 5.30
C TYR A 150 9.05 -0.72 5.30
N VAL A 151 8.57 -1.13 4.11
CA VAL A 151 7.27 -1.79 3.93
C VAL A 151 7.52 -3.28 3.75
N PRO A 152 7.04 -4.15 4.67
CA PRO A 152 7.26 -5.58 4.59
C PRO A 152 6.41 -6.21 3.48
N THR A 153 6.94 -7.28 2.88
CA THR A 153 6.24 -8.12 1.89
C THR A 153 6.49 -9.59 2.19
N ALA A 154 5.56 -10.44 1.78
CA ALA A 154 5.70 -11.88 1.90
C ALA A 154 5.09 -12.57 0.67
N SER A 155 5.61 -13.74 0.32
CA SER A 155 5.12 -14.54 -0.81
C SER A 155 5.22 -16.03 -0.55
N ILE A 156 4.27 -16.78 -1.10
CA ILE A 156 4.33 -18.24 -1.24
C ILE A 156 4.26 -18.51 -2.74
N GLN A 157 5.25 -19.20 -3.26
CA GLN A 157 5.40 -19.45 -4.69
C GLN A 157 5.65 -20.94 -4.96
N LEU A 158 4.85 -21.50 -5.83
CA LEU A 158 5.10 -22.82 -6.44
C LEU A 158 5.60 -22.62 -7.87
N THR A 159 6.73 -23.21 -8.21
CA THR A 159 7.27 -23.22 -9.57
C THR A 159 7.35 -24.66 -10.08
N ILE A 160 6.91 -24.90 -11.30
CA ILE A 160 6.89 -26.21 -11.95
C ILE A 160 7.61 -26.12 -13.29
N GLY A 161 8.51 -27.04 -13.55
CA GLY A 161 9.19 -27.21 -14.85
C GLY A 161 8.27 -27.83 -15.89
N LEU A 162 8.12 -27.16 -17.03
CA LEU A 162 7.29 -27.57 -18.17
C LEU A 162 8.13 -27.75 -19.44
N PRO A 163 7.73 -28.61 -20.41
CA PRO A 163 8.55 -28.92 -21.57
C PRO A 163 8.89 -27.75 -22.48
N ILE A 164 7.96 -26.82 -22.69
CA ILE A 164 8.08 -25.74 -23.68
C ILE A 164 8.36 -24.39 -23.00
N ILE A 165 7.64 -24.08 -21.93
CA ILE A 165 7.70 -22.79 -21.24
C ILE A 165 8.92 -22.71 -20.30
N ASN A 166 9.49 -23.82 -19.91
CA ASN A 166 10.51 -24.11 -18.91
C ASN A 166 9.92 -24.02 -17.50
N ASP A 167 9.84 -22.83 -16.85
CA ASP A 167 9.26 -22.71 -15.51
C ASP A 167 7.96 -21.91 -15.55
N LEU A 168 6.90 -22.49 -15.01
CA LEU A 168 5.66 -21.80 -14.65
C LEU A 168 5.64 -21.61 -13.13
N SER A 169 5.53 -20.38 -12.69
CA SER A 169 5.44 -20.01 -11.26
C SER A 169 4.06 -19.49 -10.94
N ILE A 170 3.50 -19.94 -9.82
CA ILE A 170 2.21 -19.48 -9.30
C ILE A 170 2.42 -18.99 -7.87
N ARG A 171 1.94 -17.79 -7.59
CA ARG A 171 1.78 -17.25 -6.22
C ARG A 171 0.32 -17.29 -5.86
N LEU A 172 0.01 -17.82 -4.68
CA LEU A 172 -1.37 -17.90 -4.22
C LEU A 172 -1.42 -17.81 -2.69
N VAL A 173 -2.08 -16.77 -2.20
CA VAL A 173 -2.62 -16.70 -0.83
C VAL A 173 -4.13 -16.63 -0.99
N PRO A 174 -4.87 -17.72 -0.67
CA PRO A 174 -6.32 -17.72 -0.75
C PRO A 174 -6.91 -16.60 0.10
N THR A 175 -8.14 -16.20 -0.21
CA THR A 175 -8.83 -15.16 0.56
C THR A 175 -8.91 -15.57 2.03
N VAL A 176 -8.23 -14.80 2.87
CA VAL A 176 -8.26 -14.94 4.33
C VAL A 176 -9.23 -13.91 4.87
N LYS A 177 -10.14 -14.34 5.74
CA LYS A 177 -11.14 -13.49 6.40
C LYS A 177 -10.89 -13.47 7.89
N VAL A 178 -10.59 -12.31 8.45
CA VAL A 178 -10.35 -12.13 9.90
C VAL A 178 -10.91 -10.78 10.34
N LYS A 179 -11.86 -10.78 11.28
CA LYS A 179 -12.38 -9.54 11.93
C LYS A 179 -12.70 -8.39 10.94
N GLY A 180 -13.48 -8.67 9.89
CA GLY A 180 -13.86 -7.66 8.89
C GLY A 180 -12.84 -7.46 7.76
N PHE A 181 -11.63 -8.02 7.87
CA PHE A 181 -10.64 -8.05 6.80
C PHE A 181 -10.84 -9.24 5.89
N GLU A 182 -10.78 -8.98 4.60
CA GLU A 182 -10.65 -9.98 3.55
C GLU A 182 -9.44 -9.60 2.69
N ALA A 183 -8.45 -10.47 2.57
CA ALA A 183 -7.28 -10.22 1.74
C ALA A 183 -6.89 -11.46 0.94
N SER A 184 -6.43 -11.25 -0.29
CA SER A 184 -5.93 -12.30 -1.19
C SER A 184 -4.75 -11.80 -2.00
N ILE A 185 -3.84 -12.73 -2.35
CA ILE A 185 -2.75 -12.49 -3.30
C ILE A 185 -2.79 -13.60 -4.33
N TRP A 186 -2.66 -13.25 -5.59
CA TRP A 186 -2.39 -14.20 -6.64
C TRP A 186 -1.36 -13.64 -7.62
N GLY A 187 -0.65 -14.50 -8.30
CA GLY A 187 0.30 -14.10 -9.31
C GLY A 187 0.70 -15.28 -10.19
N ILE A 188 1.19 -14.97 -11.37
CA ILE A 188 1.68 -15.91 -12.36
C ILE A 188 3.00 -15.40 -12.92
N GLY A 189 3.94 -16.30 -13.13
CA GLY A 189 5.24 -16.00 -13.72
C GLY A 189 5.71 -17.10 -14.67
N ILE A 190 6.35 -16.70 -15.74
CA ILE A 190 6.98 -17.60 -16.71
C ILE A 190 8.46 -17.25 -16.78
N LYS A 191 9.33 -18.24 -16.57
CA LYS A 191 10.77 -18.09 -16.72
C LYS A 191 11.24 -19.01 -17.85
N HIS A 192 11.82 -18.43 -18.90
CA HIS A 192 12.25 -19.13 -20.09
C HIS A 192 13.78 -19.09 -20.24
N ASN A 193 14.39 -20.24 -20.47
CA ASN A 193 15.83 -20.34 -20.73
C ASN A 193 16.13 -19.79 -22.13
N ILE A 194 16.72 -18.59 -22.17
CA ILE A 194 17.09 -17.93 -23.42
C ILE A 194 18.44 -18.38 -23.97
N LYS A 195 19.29 -18.99 -23.13
CA LYS A 195 20.62 -19.44 -23.52
C LYS A 195 20.59 -20.45 -24.67
N GLN A 196 19.57 -21.31 -24.71
CA GLN A 196 19.39 -22.32 -25.74
C GLN A 196 19.26 -21.73 -27.16
N TRP A 197 18.83 -20.47 -27.30
CA TRP A 197 18.60 -19.80 -28.57
C TRP A 197 19.84 -19.08 -29.12
N ILE A 198 20.91 -18.94 -28.34
CA ILE A 198 22.11 -18.19 -28.71
C ILE A 198 23.27 -19.19 -28.92
N PRO A 199 23.66 -19.52 -30.18
CA PRO A 199 24.58 -20.61 -30.48
C PRO A 199 25.91 -20.54 -29.72
N VAL A 200 26.52 -19.37 -29.60
CA VAL A 200 27.80 -19.16 -28.89
C VAL A 200 27.63 -19.24 -27.38
N VAL A 201 26.47 -18.81 -26.87
CA VAL A 201 26.20 -18.68 -25.40
C VAL A 201 25.73 -20.00 -24.79
N LYS A 202 25.15 -20.90 -25.58
CA LYS A 202 24.59 -22.18 -25.09
C LYS A 202 25.61 -23.06 -24.35
N ASP A 203 26.89 -22.98 -24.74
CA ASP A 203 27.98 -23.81 -24.19
C ASP A 203 28.75 -23.13 -23.04
N LEU A 204 28.44 -21.90 -22.73
CA LEU A 204 29.09 -21.17 -21.64
C LEU A 204 28.63 -21.70 -20.26
N PRO A 205 29.50 -21.68 -19.23
CA PRO A 205 29.24 -22.29 -17.93
C PRO A 205 28.39 -21.38 -17.01
N PHE A 206 27.30 -20.79 -17.52
CA PHE A 206 26.33 -20.02 -16.75
C PHE A 206 24.94 -20.24 -17.34
N ASP A 207 23.90 -19.91 -16.57
CA ASP A 207 22.50 -19.95 -17.01
C ASP A 207 21.99 -18.54 -17.32
N ALA A 208 21.13 -18.42 -18.31
CA ALA A 208 20.46 -17.17 -18.69
C ALA A 208 18.98 -17.41 -18.96
N ALA A 209 18.12 -16.60 -18.37
CA ALA A 209 16.68 -16.72 -18.50
C ALA A 209 15.99 -15.36 -18.59
N LEU A 210 14.86 -15.33 -19.30
CA LEU A 210 13.90 -14.23 -19.29
C LEU A 210 12.73 -14.62 -18.39
N LEU A 211 12.37 -13.71 -17.47
CA LEU A 211 11.21 -13.82 -16.60
C LEU A 211 10.17 -12.77 -16.97
N LEU A 212 8.93 -13.21 -17.10
CA LEU A 212 7.74 -12.37 -17.15
C LEU A 212 6.86 -12.75 -15.97
N ALA A 213 6.43 -11.80 -15.16
CA ALA A 213 5.63 -12.08 -13.98
C ALA A 213 4.58 -10.99 -13.70
N TYR A 214 3.47 -11.41 -13.14
CA TYR A 214 2.38 -10.57 -12.68
C TYR A 214 1.94 -10.99 -11.28
N SER A 215 1.73 -10.01 -10.40
CA SER A 215 1.12 -10.23 -9.08
C SER A 215 -0.02 -9.25 -8.87
N LYS A 216 -1.03 -9.70 -8.15
CA LYS A 216 -2.14 -8.85 -7.69
C LYS A 216 -2.48 -9.15 -6.23
N PHE A 217 -2.75 -8.10 -5.49
CA PHE A 217 -3.25 -8.10 -4.14
C PHE A 217 -4.56 -7.34 -4.11
N ASP A 218 -5.58 -7.92 -3.47
CA ASP A 218 -6.84 -7.25 -3.18
C ASP A 218 -7.15 -7.40 -1.68
N MET A 219 -7.56 -6.29 -1.06
CA MET A 219 -7.98 -6.25 0.33
C MET A 219 -9.29 -5.47 0.46
N LYS A 220 -10.16 -5.95 1.33
CA LYS A 220 -11.36 -5.24 1.79
C LYS A 220 -11.36 -5.23 3.31
N TYR A 221 -11.73 -4.11 3.88
CA TYR A 221 -11.96 -3.98 5.30
C TYR A 221 -13.32 -3.32 5.54
N ALA A 222 -14.26 -4.08 6.11
CA ALA A 222 -15.53 -3.55 6.55
C ALA A 222 -15.35 -2.96 7.96
N PHE A 223 -15.70 -1.71 8.16
CA PHE A 223 -15.54 -1.06 9.46
C PHE A 223 -16.53 -1.66 10.46
N PRO A 224 -16.05 -2.20 11.58
CA PRO A 224 -16.93 -2.65 12.66
C PRO A 224 -17.70 -1.46 13.25
N ALA A 225 -18.78 -1.73 13.94
CA ALA A 225 -19.69 -0.69 14.43
C ALA A 225 -19.00 0.43 15.22
N GLU A 226 -18.04 0.04 16.05
CA GLU A 226 -17.23 0.95 16.88
C GLU A 226 -16.25 1.84 16.09
N SER A 227 -15.92 1.49 14.86
CA SER A 227 -15.01 2.27 14.00
C SER A 227 -15.74 3.07 12.93
N ARG A 228 -17.08 3.00 12.88
CA ARG A 228 -17.86 3.78 11.91
C ARG A 228 -17.95 5.23 12.33
N ILE A 229 -17.91 6.09 11.32
CA ILE A 229 -18.08 7.53 11.51
C ILE A 229 -19.54 7.86 11.24
N THR A 230 -20.24 8.32 12.28
CA THR A 230 -21.65 8.71 12.22
C THR A 230 -21.78 10.22 12.48
N PRO A 231 -22.93 10.84 12.21
CA PRO A 231 -23.15 12.24 12.55
C PRO A 231 -22.81 12.60 13.99
N ASP A 232 -23.07 11.69 14.95
CA ASP A 232 -22.79 11.91 16.37
C ASP A 232 -21.28 12.07 16.65
N ASN A 233 -20.42 11.40 15.89
CA ASN A 233 -18.97 11.55 16.01
C ASN A 233 -18.49 12.93 15.53
N LEU A 234 -19.18 13.54 14.56
CA LEU A 234 -18.83 14.89 14.08
C LEU A 234 -19.23 15.98 15.06
N VAL A 235 -20.29 15.78 15.83
CA VAL A 235 -20.85 16.77 16.74
C VAL A 235 -20.39 16.61 18.19
N SER A 236 -19.46 15.70 18.46
CA SER A 236 -18.91 15.52 19.81
C SER A 236 -18.29 16.83 20.29
N GLY A 237 -18.96 17.50 21.20
CA GLY A 237 -18.61 18.84 21.72
C GLY A 237 -19.74 19.86 21.72
N GLY A 238 -20.91 19.55 21.14
CA GLY A 238 -22.10 20.39 21.23
C GLY A 238 -23.02 20.35 20.04
N SER A 239 -24.11 19.63 20.15
CA SER A 239 -25.20 19.56 19.14
C SER A 239 -25.84 20.91 18.81
N ALA A 240 -25.69 21.92 19.65
CA ALA A 240 -26.30 23.25 19.48
C ALA A 240 -25.79 24.00 18.22
N GLN A 241 -24.62 23.64 17.70
CA GLN A 241 -23.98 24.32 16.56
C GLN A 241 -24.22 23.63 15.22
N TYR A 242 -24.94 22.51 15.18
CA TYR A 242 -25.12 21.70 13.98
C TYR A 242 -26.59 21.50 13.65
N ILE A 243 -26.88 21.36 12.34
CA ILE A 243 -28.19 20.94 11.82
C ILE A 243 -27.99 19.53 11.25
N ALA A 244 -28.81 18.59 11.70
CA ALA A 244 -28.79 17.21 11.18
C ALA A 244 -29.05 17.19 9.67
N ASP A 245 -28.48 16.20 8.98
CA ASP A 245 -28.85 15.89 7.60
C ASP A 245 -30.34 15.47 7.60
N PRO A 246 -31.20 16.12 6.80
CA PRO A 246 -32.59 15.73 6.69
C PRO A 246 -32.79 14.34 6.04
N ASN A 247 -31.76 13.83 5.37
CA ASN A 247 -31.80 12.52 4.74
C ASN A 247 -31.35 11.42 5.70
N SER A 248 -32.09 10.32 5.73
CA SER A 248 -31.66 9.12 6.45
C SER A 248 -30.60 8.40 5.60
N ASN A 249 -29.33 8.41 6.05
CA ASN A 249 -28.23 7.76 5.37
C ASN A 249 -27.82 6.48 6.10
N ASP A 250 -27.53 5.42 5.32
CA ASP A 250 -26.99 4.18 5.87
C ASP A 250 -25.46 4.30 6.02
N TYR A 251 -24.99 4.34 7.26
CA TYR A 251 -23.55 4.38 7.62
C TYR A 251 -22.99 2.98 7.94
N THR A 252 -23.77 1.91 7.76
CA THR A 252 -23.33 0.54 8.10
C THR A 252 -22.40 -0.08 7.06
N THR A 253 -22.37 0.48 5.86
CA THR A 253 -21.58 -0.02 4.72
C THR A 253 -20.18 0.57 4.62
N GLN A 254 -19.76 1.33 5.62
CA GLN A 254 -18.43 1.94 5.64
C GLN A 254 -17.31 0.91 5.63
N GLY A 255 -16.29 1.21 4.86
CA GLY A 255 -15.11 0.35 4.75
C GLY A 255 -14.05 0.90 3.84
N MET A 256 -13.04 0.08 3.59
CA MET A 256 -11.90 0.41 2.74
C MET A 256 -11.62 -0.74 1.77
N LYS A 257 -11.26 -0.41 0.53
CA LYS A 257 -10.76 -1.35 -0.48
C LYS A 257 -9.37 -0.91 -0.91
N VAL A 258 -8.44 -1.85 -0.92
CA VAL A 258 -7.08 -1.63 -1.41
C VAL A 258 -6.79 -2.66 -2.49
N SER A 259 -6.25 -2.22 -3.60
CA SER A 259 -5.73 -3.09 -4.65
C SER A 259 -4.33 -2.65 -5.02
N ALA A 260 -3.44 -3.63 -5.20
CA ALA A 260 -2.10 -3.38 -5.70
C ALA A 260 -1.74 -4.44 -6.74
N ALA A 261 -1.04 -4.05 -7.78
CA ALA A 261 -0.58 -4.96 -8.82
C ALA A 261 0.85 -4.64 -9.22
N SER A 262 1.55 -5.65 -9.72
CA SER A 262 2.90 -5.49 -10.26
C SER A 262 3.11 -6.37 -11.47
N LYS A 263 3.71 -5.79 -12.52
CA LYS A 263 4.18 -6.46 -13.73
C LYS A 263 5.69 -6.36 -13.77
N THR A 264 6.37 -7.48 -13.96
CA THR A 264 7.83 -7.54 -13.89
C THR A 264 8.39 -8.30 -15.09
N VAL A 265 9.41 -7.72 -15.71
CA VAL A 265 10.20 -8.35 -16.78
C VAL A 265 11.66 -8.30 -16.35
N ASN A 266 12.32 -9.44 -16.23
CA ASN A 266 13.73 -9.53 -15.84
C ASN A 266 14.53 -10.45 -16.74
N LEU A 267 15.70 -10.00 -17.13
CA LEU A 267 16.77 -10.82 -17.72
C LEU A 267 17.68 -11.27 -16.58
N ILE A 268 17.86 -12.58 -16.39
CA ILE A 268 18.51 -13.17 -15.24
C ILE A 268 19.70 -13.99 -15.70
N PHE A 269 20.82 -13.86 -15.00
CA PHE A 269 22.02 -14.68 -15.19
C PHE A 269 22.39 -15.32 -13.85
N SER A 270 22.86 -16.57 -13.89
CA SER A 270 23.34 -17.26 -12.69
C SER A 270 24.42 -18.29 -13.04
N LYS A 271 25.27 -18.60 -12.06
CA LYS A 271 26.28 -19.65 -12.20
C LYS A 271 26.28 -20.52 -10.96
N LYS A 272 26.01 -21.81 -11.14
CA LYS A 272 26.11 -22.77 -10.05
C LYS A 272 27.59 -23.08 -9.75
N ILE A 273 28.00 -22.88 -8.51
CA ILE A 273 29.33 -23.19 -7.99
C ILE A 273 29.15 -24.07 -6.76
N SER A 274 29.20 -25.40 -6.97
CA SER A 274 28.88 -26.39 -5.93
C SER A 274 27.47 -26.21 -5.36
N VAL A 275 27.33 -25.86 -4.10
CA VAL A 275 26.05 -25.59 -3.41
C VAL A 275 25.60 -24.14 -3.56
N LEU A 276 26.49 -23.26 -3.96
CA LEU A 276 26.23 -21.82 -4.10
C LEU A 276 25.83 -21.49 -5.54
N THR A 277 24.91 -20.56 -5.68
CA THR A 277 24.49 -20.02 -6.99
C THR A 277 24.33 -18.50 -6.88
N PRO A 278 25.40 -17.71 -7.13
CA PRO A 278 25.24 -16.29 -7.33
C PRO A 278 24.38 -16.03 -8.58
N PHE A 279 23.56 -14.99 -8.51
CA PHE A 279 22.74 -14.55 -9.62
C PHE A 279 22.62 -13.04 -9.68
N ILE A 280 22.40 -12.54 -10.89
CA ILE A 280 22.18 -11.13 -11.18
C ILE A 280 20.97 -11.03 -12.12
N GLY A 281 20.16 -10.01 -11.96
CA GLY A 281 19.02 -9.72 -12.81
C GLY A 281 18.95 -8.27 -13.19
N PHE A 282 18.48 -7.99 -14.40
CA PHE A 282 18.20 -6.63 -14.89
C PHE A 282 16.80 -6.60 -15.48
N GLY A 283 16.04 -5.57 -15.18
CA GLY A 283 14.69 -5.54 -15.71
C GLY A 283 13.92 -4.26 -15.43
N VAL A 284 12.61 -4.39 -15.66
CA VAL A 284 11.64 -3.32 -15.45
C VAL A 284 10.47 -3.85 -14.64
N THR A 285 10.04 -3.08 -13.68
CA THR A 285 8.83 -3.35 -12.89
C THR A 285 7.88 -2.17 -13.03
N GLN A 286 6.62 -2.44 -13.37
CA GLN A 286 5.51 -1.50 -13.32
C GLN A 286 4.59 -1.89 -12.17
N SER A 287 4.26 -0.93 -11.32
CA SER A 287 3.44 -1.16 -10.12
C SER A 287 2.28 -0.18 -10.06
N ASP A 288 1.12 -0.70 -9.71
CA ASP A 288 -0.13 0.03 -9.58
C ASP A 288 -0.65 -0.12 -8.14
N PHE A 289 -1.25 0.93 -7.62
CA PHE A 289 -1.88 0.94 -6.30
C PHE A 289 -3.17 1.75 -6.34
N THR A 290 -4.21 1.27 -5.68
CA THR A 290 -5.46 2.01 -5.47
C THR A 290 -5.95 1.81 -4.05
N LEU A 291 -6.51 2.86 -3.46
CA LEU A 291 -7.18 2.82 -2.17
C LEU A 291 -8.48 3.61 -2.26
N ASN A 292 -9.59 2.97 -1.93
CA ASN A 292 -10.91 3.57 -1.92
C ASN A 292 -11.56 3.38 -0.57
N MET A 293 -12.09 4.45 0.02
CA MET A 293 -13.09 4.34 1.07
C MET A 293 -14.45 4.13 0.44
N VAL A 294 -15.26 3.23 1.00
CA VAL A 294 -16.58 2.88 0.48
C VAL A 294 -17.64 3.10 1.55
N GLY A 295 -18.85 3.41 1.11
CA GLY A 295 -19.98 3.70 1.99
C GLY A 295 -20.25 5.19 2.15
N ASN A 296 -21.19 5.50 3.03
CA ASN A 296 -21.59 6.86 3.35
C ASN A 296 -20.83 7.38 4.57
N TYR A 297 -20.41 8.64 4.50
CA TYR A 297 -19.68 9.32 5.58
C TYR A 297 -20.29 10.70 5.84
N PRO A 298 -20.49 11.09 7.09
CA PRO A 298 -20.95 12.45 7.40
C PRO A 298 -19.81 13.45 7.20
N THR A 299 -20.15 14.65 6.74
CA THR A 299 -19.24 15.78 6.58
C THR A 299 -19.93 17.08 6.96
N LEU A 300 -19.15 18.16 7.16
CA LEU A 300 -19.70 19.48 7.34
C LEU A 300 -20.00 20.13 5.98
N GLY A 301 -21.21 20.61 5.81
CA GLY A 301 -21.63 21.47 4.72
C GLY A 301 -21.50 22.95 5.08
N GLU A 302 -22.12 23.80 4.26
CA GLU A 302 -22.14 25.24 4.48
C GLU A 302 -22.92 25.64 5.75
N PRO A 303 -22.54 26.72 6.41
CA PRO A 303 -23.35 27.27 7.51
C PRO A 303 -24.71 27.74 7.02
N VAL A 304 -25.74 27.39 7.75
CA VAL A 304 -27.14 27.77 7.48
C VAL A 304 -27.68 28.61 8.61
N LEU A 305 -28.37 29.69 8.30
CA LEU A 305 -29.03 30.52 9.33
C LEU A 305 -30.20 29.77 9.96
N SER A 306 -30.10 29.50 11.26
CA SER A 306 -31.15 28.85 12.07
C SER A 306 -31.58 29.79 13.20
N GLY A 307 -32.72 30.46 13.02
CA GLY A 307 -33.13 31.56 13.89
C GLY A 307 -32.19 32.74 13.75
N THR A 308 -31.52 33.13 14.85
CA THR A 308 -30.56 34.23 14.91
C THR A 308 -29.10 33.77 14.83
N THR A 309 -28.83 32.47 14.74
CA THR A 309 -27.48 31.87 14.75
C THR A 309 -27.21 31.06 13.49
N TYR A 310 -25.96 31.09 13.05
CA TYR A 310 -25.52 30.19 11.98
C TYR A 310 -25.15 28.83 12.57
N LYS A 311 -25.60 27.76 11.93
CA LYS A 311 -25.27 26.37 12.29
C LYS A 311 -24.66 25.66 11.09
N MET A 312 -23.65 24.81 11.34
CA MET A 312 -23.09 23.97 10.29
C MET A 312 -24.06 22.84 9.93
N GLN A 313 -24.36 22.67 8.66
CA GLN A 313 -25.20 21.57 8.22
C GLN A 313 -24.37 20.29 8.11
N ILE A 314 -24.85 19.18 8.65
CA ILE A 314 -24.27 17.87 8.40
C ILE A 314 -24.78 17.40 7.03
N LYS A 315 -23.87 16.96 6.19
CA LYS A 315 -24.16 16.36 4.87
C LYS A 315 -23.57 14.98 4.79
N ASN A 316 -23.99 14.20 3.81
CA ASN A 316 -23.45 12.90 3.49
C ASN A 316 -22.53 12.97 2.27
N ILE A 317 -21.41 12.24 2.33
CA ILE A 317 -20.53 11.97 1.20
C ILE A 317 -20.46 10.47 0.98
N THR A 318 -20.67 10.02 -0.24
CA THR A 318 -20.52 8.61 -0.62
C THR A 318 -19.15 8.39 -1.23
N ASN A 319 -18.42 7.38 -0.73
CA ASN A 319 -17.08 7.00 -1.22
C ASN A 319 -16.08 8.17 -1.22
N PRO A 320 -15.79 8.78 -0.07
CA PRO A 320 -15.12 10.08 0.02
C PRO A 320 -13.66 10.08 -0.43
N ILE A 321 -12.96 8.96 -0.33
CA ILE A 321 -11.57 8.80 -0.73
C ILE A 321 -11.47 7.83 -1.89
N ASN A 322 -10.86 8.29 -2.98
CA ASN A 322 -10.55 7.50 -4.15
C ASN A 322 -9.12 7.84 -4.61
N LEU A 323 -8.15 7.09 -4.12
CA LEU A 323 -6.74 7.26 -4.47
C LEU A 323 -6.39 6.30 -5.60
N THR A 324 -6.06 6.85 -6.75
CA THR A 324 -5.57 6.12 -7.91
C THR A 324 -4.34 6.84 -8.46
N PRO A 325 -3.20 6.78 -7.75
CA PRO A 325 -1.99 7.46 -8.20
C PRO A 325 -1.49 6.87 -9.53
N PRO A 326 -0.71 7.64 -10.30
CA PRO A 326 -0.09 7.12 -11.52
C PRO A 326 0.75 5.89 -11.25
N SER A 327 0.73 4.95 -12.22
CA SER A 327 1.58 3.76 -12.20
C SER A 327 3.05 4.13 -12.03
N GLU A 328 3.74 3.41 -11.17
CA GLU A 328 5.19 3.58 -10.97
C GLU A 328 5.94 2.57 -11.83
N THR A 329 6.68 3.07 -12.83
CA THR A 329 7.54 2.23 -13.68
C THR A 329 8.99 2.51 -13.36
N MET A 330 9.76 1.47 -13.08
CA MET A 330 11.16 1.59 -12.70
C MET A 330 12.02 0.47 -13.26
N THR A 331 13.26 0.80 -13.59
CA THR A 331 14.30 -0.19 -13.90
C THR A 331 14.88 -0.75 -12.60
N ASN A 332 15.27 -2.01 -12.62
CA ASN A 332 15.91 -2.66 -11.49
C ASN A 332 17.19 -3.39 -11.91
N ALA A 333 18.14 -3.46 -10.98
CA ALA A 333 19.29 -4.37 -11.02
C ALA A 333 19.28 -5.17 -9.73
N THR A 334 19.19 -6.48 -9.82
CA THR A 334 19.13 -7.39 -8.66
C THR A 334 20.42 -8.18 -8.55
N LEU A 335 20.97 -8.25 -7.34
CA LEU A 335 22.08 -9.12 -6.98
C LEU A 335 21.63 -10.09 -5.89
N GLY A 336 21.93 -11.37 -6.03
CA GLY A 336 21.53 -12.36 -5.04
C GLY A 336 22.41 -13.59 -5.00
N LEU A 337 22.18 -14.37 -3.94
CA LEU A 337 22.86 -15.63 -3.70
C LEU A 337 21.85 -16.68 -3.27
N ARG A 338 21.91 -17.85 -3.87
CA ARG A 338 21.16 -19.05 -3.50
C ARG A 338 22.12 -20.11 -2.97
N VAL A 339 21.73 -20.77 -1.91
CA VAL A 339 22.35 -21.98 -1.38
C VAL A 339 21.37 -23.15 -1.59
N LYS A 340 21.82 -24.23 -2.21
CA LYS A 340 21.00 -25.47 -2.36
C LYS A 340 21.73 -26.63 -1.70
N LEU A 341 21.12 -27.18 -0.64
CA LEU A 341 21.60 -28.37 0.09
C LEU A 341 20.60 -29.49 -0.14
N ALA A 342 20.95 -30.43 -0.99
CA ALA A 342 20.03 -31.47 -1.48
C ALA A 342 18.75 -30.88 -2.08
N ILE A 343 17.65 -30.92 -1.36
CA ILE A 343 16.36 -30.38 -1.77
C ILE A 343 16.04 -29.03 -1.12
N ILE A 344 16.74 -28.66 -0.06
CA ILE A 344 16.50 -27.40 0.67
C ILE A 344 17.22 -26.27 -0.05
N THR A 345 16.52 -25.15 -0.22
CA THR A 345 17.06 -23.93 -0.80
C THR A 345 16.87 -22.76 0.14
N ILE A 346 17.90 -21.94 0.28
CA ILE A 346 17.85 -20.65 0.96
C ILE A 346 18.43 -19.61 0.00
N HIS A 347 17.85 -18.45 -0.07
CA HIS A 347 18.36 -17.36 -0.89
C HIS A 347 18.17 -16.01 -0.23
N ALA A 348 19.00 -15.07 -0.63
CA ALA A 348 18.88 -13.66 -0.30
C ALA A 348 19.22 -12.83 -1.52
N GLN A 349 18.57 -11.70 -1.69
CA GLN A 349 18.82 -10.79 -2.80
C GLN A 349 18.50 -9.35 -2.43
N TYR A 350 19.11 -8.43 -3.17
CA TYR A 350 18.87 -7.00 -3.09
C TYR A 350 18.63 -6.45 -4.49
N ALA A 351 17.50 -5.76 -4.66
CA ALA A 351 17.15 -5.07 -5.91
C ALA A 351 17.43 -3.57 -5.76
N PHE A 352 18.36 -3.08 -6.56
CA PHE A 352 18.69 -1.67 -6.71
C PHE A 352 17.70 -1.03 -7.67
N GLN A 353 16.87 -0.16 -7.17
CA GLN A 353 15.84 0.57 -7.92
C GLN A 353 15.37 1.78 -7.11
N LYS A 354 14.42 2.58 -7.64
CA LYS A 354 13.88 3.77 -6.94
C LYS A 354 13.34 3.42 -5.53
N TYR A 355 12.65 2.28 -5.39
CA TYR A 355 12.23 1.67 -4.12
C TYR A 355 13.05 0.41 -3.89
N PRO A 356 14.24 0.49 -3.25
CA PRO A 356 15.09 -0.67 -3.08
C PRO A 356 14.41 -1.79 -2.30
N VAL A 357 14.68 -3.05 -2.68
CA VAL A 357 14.08 -4.21 -2.04
C VAL A 357 15.14 -5.18 -1.56
N ALA A 358 15.19 -5.40 -0.26
CA ALA A 358 15.90 -6.53 0.32
C ALA A 358 14.92 -7.69 0.50
N SER A 359 15.28 -8.89 0.04
CA SER A 359 14.45 -10.07 0.23
C SER A 359 15.25 -11.33 0.49
N ALA A 360 14.63 -12.25 1.21
CA ALA A 360 15.17 -13.56 1.50
C ALA A 360 14.05 -14.62 1.39
N GLY A 361 14.44 -15.86 1.21
CA GLY A 361 13.49 -16.95 1.18
C GLY A 361 14.14 -18.30 1.43
N PHE A 362 13.28 -19.24 1.79
CA PHE A 362 13.64 -20.64 1.89
C PHE A 362 12.63 -21.50 1.15
N GLY A 363 13.06 -22.65 0.69
CA GLY A 363 12.16 -23.52 -0.08
C GLY A 363 12.66 -24.95 -0.19
N ILE A 364 11.84 -25.74 -0.86
CA ILE A 364 12.14 -27.14 -1.24
C ILE A 364 12.13 -27.19 -2.77
N SER A 365 13.25 -27.61 -3.35
CA SER A 365 13.45 -27.68 -4.81
C SER A 365 13.84 -29.08 -5.24
N PHE A 366 13.05 -29.67 -6.11
CA PHE A 366 13.22 -31.02 -6.60
C PHE A 366 13.39 -31.05 -8.12
N ARG A 367 14.51 -31.64 -8.62
CA ARG A 367 14.97 -31.80 -10.02
C ARG A 367 15.43 -30.52 -10.69
#